data_0d4c534131087eae38e294a81e30defa
#
_entry.id   0d4c534131087eae38e294a81e30defa
#
_cell.length_a   1.000
_cell.length_b   1.000
_cell.length_c   1.000
_cell.angle_alpha   90.00
_cell.angle_beta   90.00
_cell.angle_gamma   90.00
#
_symmetry.space_group_name_H-M   'P 1'
#
loop_
_entity.id
_entity.type
_entity.pdbx_description
1 polymer ?
#
loop_
_entity_poly.entity_id
_entity_poly.type
_entity_poly.pdbx_seq_one_letter_code
_entity_poly.pdbx_strand_id
1 'polypeptide(L)'
;MYKPLADEIRPHSLDDVVGQKHILGQRGLLRRIVESGSIPNMIFYGPSGTGKTTVARIIAEKTNRTLRKLNATTAGLADIKEIIAELDTLLTPGGVLLYLDEIQYFNKKQQQSLLEFIEDGRITLIASTTENPYFCVFGAILSRSTVFEFKPVTPKEAEPAVLRAFNILAEREGKTPELEPGVVQRISQSCGGDVRKALNAVELLFSAARTDGDKLVISLDDAKTVTQRSAMRYDRDGDEHYDALSALMKSLRGSDADAALHYLARLLEAGDLVGACRRILCSASEDIGLAYPQAVPIVKACVDSALQLGLPEARLPLAEAVIFLATAPKSNSGIMAIDAAIADVRAGKSGPPPRELQNVHADGTGFEREQGYKYPHSYPNHWVRQQYQPDALRGAHYYDFGDNKIEQAAKKYWDEIKK
;
A
#
# COMPACT_ATOMS: atom_id res chain seq x y z
N MET A 1 6.18 10.05 33.65
CA MET A 1 5.55 9.15 32.67
C MET A 1 6.63 8.78 31.67
N TYR A 2 6.93 7.51 31.48
CA TYR A 2 7.97 7.04 30.52
C TYR A 2 7.50 7.33 29.10
N LYS A 3 8.30 8.10 28.35
CA LYS A 3 8.09 8.30 26.90
C LYS A 3 9.10 7.43 26.15
N PRO A 4 8.67 6.67 25.13
CA PRO A 4 9.62 5.95 24.25
C PRO A 4 10.63 6.90 23.63
N LEU A 5 11.88 6.48 23.51
CA LEU A 5 12.97 7.29 22.94
C LEU A 5 12.61 7.83 21.56
N ALA A 6 11.99 7.02 20.72
CA ALA A 6 11.56 7.41 19.38
C ALA A 6 10.60 8.61 19.35
N ASP A 7 9.86 8.87 20.44
CA ASP A 7 8.97 10.03 20.54
C ASP A 7 9.69 11.27 21.12
N GLU A 8 10.71 11.06 21.93
CA GLU A 8 11.47 12.14 22.55
C GLU A 8 12.47 12.80 21.59
N ILE A 9 13.18 11.96 20.82
CA ILE A 9 14.23 12.44 19.90
C ILE A 9 13.70 12.75 18.49
N ARG A 10 12.38 12.95 18.37
CA ARG A 10 11.77 13.31 17.07
C ARG A 10 12.40 14.58 16.50
N PRO A 11 12.73 14.61 15.21
CA PRO A 11 13.17 15.81 14.52
C PRO A 11 12.26 17.01 14.76
N HIS A 12 12.85 18.19 14.96
CA HIS A 12 12.17 19.48 15.08
C HIS A 12 12.27 20.31 13.79
N SER A 13 13.17 19.95 12.88
CA SER A 13 13.33 20.58 11.58
C SER A 13 13.24 19.57 10.44
N LEU A 14 12.92 20.05 9.22
CA LEU A 14 12.89 19.20 8.03
C LEU A 14 14.29 18.64 7.68
N ASP A 15 15.35 19.36 8.10
CA ASP A 15 16.73 18.94 7.83
C ASP A 15 17.18 17.76 8.71
N ASP A 16 16.53 17.59 9.87
CA ASP A 16 16.80 16.47 10.78
C ASP A 16 16.02 15.21 10.41
N VAL A 17 15.08 15.30 9.48
CA VAL A 17 14.32 14.14 9.00
C VAL A 17 15.21 13.31 8.10
N VAL A 18 15.48 12.06 8.50
CA VAL A 18 16.30 11.14 7.71
C VAL A 18 15.51 10.58 6.51
N GLY A 19 16.18 10.37 5.39
CA GLY A 19 15.57 9.92 4.15
C GLY A 19 14.72 11.00 3.48
N GLN A 20 13.77 10.57 2.64
CA GLN A 20 12.76 11.39 1.96
C GLN A 20 13.32 12.55 1.13
N LYS A 21 14.55 12.43 0.60
CA LYS A 21 15.22 13.51 -0.15
C LYS A 21 14.46 13.98 -1.39
N HIS A 22 13.64 13.10 -1.99
CA HIS A 22 12.83 13.40 -3.17
C HIS A 22 11.70 14.41 -2.88
N ILE A 23 11.18 14.47 -1.63
CA ILE A 23 10.13 15.42 -1.22
C ILE A 23 10.63 16.48 -0.24
N LEU A 24 11.64 16.17 0.60
CA LEU A 24 12.16 17.05 1.65
C LEU A 24 13.55 17.64 1.34
N GLY A 25 14.25 17.18 0.29
CA GLY A 25 15.52 17.78 -0.12
C GLY A 25 15.36 19.26 -0.51
N GLN A 26 16.45 19.98 -0.72
CA GLN A 26 16.43 21.45 -1.01
C GLN A 26 15.51 21.84 -2.17
N ARG A 27 15.37 20.98 -3.19
CA ARG A 27 14.45 21.18 -4.33
C ARG A 27 13.13 20.41 -4.18
N GLY A 28 12.89 19.75 -3.04
CA GLY A 28 11.71 18.92 -2.80
C GLY A 28 10.42 19.75 -2.80
N LEU A 29 9.37 19.20 -3.41
CA LEU A 29 8.09 19.90 -3.52
C LEU A 29 7.47 20.16 -2.14
N LEU A 30 7.47 19.14 -1.25
CA LEU A 30 6.90 19.27 0.09
C LEU A 30 7.66 20.33 0.92
N ARG A 31 9.00 20.36 0.84
CA ARG A 31 9.80 21.40 1.51
C ARG A 31 9.39 22.80 1.05
N ARG A 32 9.29 23.03 -0.25
CA ARG A 32 8.90 24.36 -0.79
C ARG A 32 7.51 24.78 -0.36
N ILE A 33 6.56 23.83 -0.29
CA ILE A 33 5.20 24.10 0.23
C ILE A 33 5.28 24.52 1.70
N VAL A 34 6.04 23.81 2.53
CA VAL A 34 6.19 24.13 3.96
C VAL A 34 6.87 25.49 4.16
N GLU A 35 7.87 25.81 3.36
CA GLU A 35 8.60 27.09 3.41
C GLU A 35 7.77 28.26 2.90
N SER A 36 6.80 28.02 2.00
CA SER A 36 5.88 29.09 1.54
C SER A 36 4.84 29.48 2.60
N GLY A 37 4.64 28.68 3.65
CA GLY A 37 3.63 28.89 4.69
C GLY A 37 2.18 28.62 4.26
N SER A 38 1.93 28.38 2.97
CA SER A 38 0.61 28.02 2.44
C SER A 38 0.47 26.52 2.33
N ILE A 39 -0.16 25.92 3.33
CA ILE A 39 -0.27 24.45 3.45
C ILE A 39 -1.62 23.97 2.89
N PRO A 40 -1.64 23.25 1.76
CA PRO A 40 -2.84 22.59 1.25
C PRO A 40 -3.15 21.33 2.06
N ASN A 41 -4.32 20.75 1.81
CA ASN A 41 -4.60 19.40 2.30
C ASN A 41 -3.66 18.38 1.64
N MET A 42 -3.16 17.44 2.42
CA MET A 42 -2.16 16.46 1.96
C MET A 42 -2.49 15.04 2.41
N ILE A 43 -2.06 14.09 1.63
CA ILE A 43 -2.10 12.67 1.96
C ILE A 43 -0.67 12.13 1.90
N PHE A 44 -0.18 11.63 3.04
CA PHE A 44 1.12 10.99 3.15
C PHE A 44 0.94 9.49 3.11
N TYR A 45 1.45 8.81 2.10
CA TYR A 45 1.37 7.35 2.03
C TYR A 45 2.75 6.72 1.98
N GLY A 46 2.85 5.49 2.49
CA GLY A 46 4.09 4.73 2.53
C GLY A 46 4.26 3.95 3.83
N PRO A 47 5.33 3.15 3.96
CA PRO A 47 5.56 2.26 5.11
C PRO A 47 5.60 2.98 6.46
N SER A 48 5.41 2.21 7.54
CA SER A 48 5.55 2.70 8.92
C SER A 48 6.97 3.22 9.18
N GLY A 49 7.12 4.14 10.15
CA GLY A 49 8.43 4.61 10.61
C GLY A 49 9.23 5.47 9.63
N THR A 50 8.64 5.86 8.48
CA THR A 50 9.28 6.69 7.44
C THR A 50 9.21 8.20 7.70
N GLY A 51 8.63 8.63 8.83
CA GLY A 51 8.61 10.02 9.26
C GLY A 51 7.32 10.80 8.98
N LYS A 52 6.23 10.19 8.46
CA LYS A 52 4.97 10.86 8.14
C LYS A 52 4.43 11.74 9.28
N THR A 53 4.26 11.17 10.47
CA THR A 53 3.79 11.89 11.68
C THR A 53 4.75 12.99 12.12
N THR A 54 6.06 12.75 11.98
CA THR A 54 7.11 13.74 12.34
C THR A 54 7.02 14.97 11.43
N VAL A 55 6.92 14.74 10.12
CA VAL A 55 6.80 15.83 9.14
C VAL A 55 5.50 16.62 9.35
N ALA A 56 4.37 15.95 9.62
CA ALA A 56 3.12 16.63 9.92
C ALA A 56 3.23 17.55 11.16
N ARG A 57 3.96 17.11 12.20
CA ARG A 57 4.22 17.94 13.39
C ARG A 57 5.09 19.17 13.07
N ILE A 58 6.17 18.99 12.30
CA ILE A 58 7.04 20.08 11.88
C ILE A 58 6.25 21.12 11.06
N ILE A 59 5.35 20.67 10.20
CA ILE A 59 4.46 21.55 9.42
C ILE A 59 3.58 22.37 10.35
N ALA A 60 2.94 21.75 11.33
CA ALA A 60 2.08 22.44 12.28
C ALA A 60 2.86 23.51 13.08
N GLU A 61 4.04 23.17 13.60
CA GLU A 61 4.92 24.08 14.33
C GLU A 61 5.35 25.27 13.46
N LYS A 62 5.75 25.03 12.21
CA LYS A 62 6.17 26.11 11.28
C LYS A 62 5.04 27.03 10.84
N THR A 63 3.81 26.54 10.81
CA THR A 63 2.64 27.32 10.33
C THR A 63 1.81 27.94 11.45
N ASN A 64 2.27 27.81 12.69
CA ASN A 64 1.57 28.30 13.89
C ASN A 64 0.11 27.82 13.99
N ARG A 65 -0.17 26.61 13.48
CA ARG A 65 -1.48 25.98 13.54
C ARG A 65 -1.58 25.03 14.72
N THR A 66 -2.76 24.95 15.32
CA THR A 66 -3.00 23.99 16.39
C THR A 66 -3.06 22.57 15.81
N LEU A 67 -2.09 21.71 16.18
CA LEU A 67 -2.08 20.30 15.76
C LEU A 67 -3.09 19.48 16.57
N ARG A 68 -4.05 18.90 15.87
CA ARG A 68 -4.92 17.83 16.41
C ARG A 68 -4.58 16.51 15.74
N LYS A 69 -4.45 15.46 16.54
CA LYS A 69 -4.12 14.12 16.06
C LYS A 69 -5.26 13.18 16.34
N LEU A 70 -5.70 12.47 15.32
CA LEU A 70 -6.61 11.34 15.42
C LEU A 70 -5.96 10.11 14.80
N ASN A 71 -6.22 8.96 15.42
CA ASN A 71 -5.87 7.68 14.82
C ASN A 71 -7.18 6.99 14.40
N ALA A 72 -7.36 6.73 13.12
CA ALA A 72 -8.59 6.17 12.57
C ALA A 72 -8.89 4.74 13.06
N THR A 73 -7.91 4.05 13.69
CA THR A 73 -8.15 2.74 14.32
C THR A 73 -8.94 2.84 15.61
N THR A 74 -8.89 3.98 16.31
CA THR A 74 -9.49 4.17 17.63
C THR A 74 -10.49 5.33 17.67
N ALA A 75 -10.37 6.29 16.76
CA ALA A 75 -11.22 7.48 16.70
C ALA A 75 -12.55 7.22 16.00
N GLY A 76 -13.58 7.96 16.41
CA GLY A 76 -14.91 7.91 15.82
C GLY A 76 -15.46 9.28 15.40
N LEU A 77 -16.72 9.33 15.00
CA LEU A 77 -17.41 10.58 14.63
C LEU A 77 -17.50 11.58 15.80
N ALA A 78 -17.48 11.09 17.04
CA ALA A 78 -17.53 11.93 18.25
C ALA A 78 -16.26 12.78 18.36
N ASP A 79 -15.09 12.17 18.15
CA ASP A 79 -13.78 12.84 18.22
C ASP A 79 -13.64 13.91 17.14
N ILE A 80 -14.17 13.64 15.94
CA ILE A 80 -14.21 14.63 14.85
C ILE A 80 -15.09 15.83 15.25
N LYS A 81 -16.26 15.59 15.84
CA LYS A 81 -17.18 16.65 16.29
C LYS A 81 -16.58 17.50 17.42
N GLU A 82 -15.80 16.89 18.31
CA GLU A 82 -15.10 17.61 19.38
C GLU A 82 -14.08 18.59 18.78
N ILE A 83 -13.27 18.14 17.81
CA ILE A 83 -12.32 19.02 17.10
C ILE A 83 -13.06 20.15 16.38
N ILE A 84 -14.20 19.85 15.75
CA ILE A 84 -15.02 20.85 15.06
C ILE A 84 -15.55 21.89 16.05
N ALA A 85 -16.00 21.49 17.23
CA ALA A 85 -16.49 22.40 18.26
C ALA A 85 -15.41 23.39 18.79
N GLU A 86 -14.12 23.01 18.65
CA GLU A 86 -13.00 23.87 19.04
C GLU A 86 -12.61 24.91 17.98
N LEU A 87 -13.05 24.75 16.72
CA LEU A 87 -12.58 25.55 15.57
C LEU A 87 -12.89 27.07 15.71
N ASP A 88 -14.00 27.40 16.34
CA ASP A 88 -14.47 28.77 16.47
C ASP A 88 -14.13 29.41 17.84
N THR A 89 -13.17 28.81 18.55
CA THR A 89 -12.74 29.28 19.88
C THR A 89 -11.44 30.11 19.82
N LEU A 90 -11.19 30.89 20.85
CA LEU A 90 -9.93 31.62 21.03
C LEU A 90 -8.69 30.72 21.15
N LEU A 91 -8.88 29.42 21.24
CA LEU A 91 -7.80 28.41 21.39
C LEU A 91 -7.12 28.05 20.07
N THR A 92 -7.70 28.46 18.92
CA THR A 92 -7.18 28.10 17.59
C THR A 92 -7.03 29.30 16.65
N PRO A 93 -6.31 30.36 17.04
CA PRO A 93 -6.24 31.61 16.25
C PRO A 93 -5.59 31.42 14.86
N GLY A 94 -4.77 30.40 14.67
CA GLY A 94 -4.11 30.06 13.41
C GLY A 94 -4.83 28.97 12.58
N GLY A 95 -6.01 28.53 13.04
CA GLY A 95 -6.72 27.38 12.46
C GLY A 95 -6.16 26.05 12.95
N VAL A 96 -6.83 24.96 12.59
CA VAL A 96 -6.46 23.59 12.98
C VAL A 96 -5.79 22.87 11.85
N LEU A 97 -4.66 22.20 12.14
CA LEU A 97 -4.08 21.18 11.32
C LEU A 97 -4.48 19.82 11.91
N LEU A 98 -5.35 19.12 11.21
CA LEU A 98 -5.77 17.79 11.60
C LEU A 98 -4.83 16.75 10.97
N TYR A 99 -4.06 16.04 11.79
CA TYR A 99 -3.33 14.86 11.38
C TYR A 99 -4.16 13.61 11.67
N LEU A 100 -4.65 12.99 10.61
CA LEU A 100 -5.43 11.75 10.67
C LEU A 100 -4.55 10.56 10.29
N ASP A 101 -4.15 9.76 11.27
CA ASP A 101 -3.31 8.59 11.06
C ASP A 101 -4.15 7.37 10.66
N GLU A 102 -3.65 6.58 9.73
CA GLU A 102 -4.25 5.34 9.21
C GLU A 102 -5.68 5.56 8.66
N ILE A 103 -5.88 6.56 7.80
CA ILE A 103 -7.19 6.97 7.24
C ILE A 103 -7.99 5.81 6.62
N GLN A 104 -7.34 4.74 6.16
CA GLN A 104 -8.01 3.56 5.57
C GLN A 104 -8.96 2.86 6.55
N TYR A 105 -8.82 3.07 7.85
CA TYR A 105 -9.75 2.52 8.85
C TYR A 105 -11.02 3.36 9.04
N PHE A 106 -11.06 4.58 8.52
CA PHE A 106 -12.29 5.35 8.46
C PHE A 106 -13.16 4.89 7.29
N ASN A 107 -14.43 4.58 7.58
CA ASN A 107 -15.40 4.29 6.53
C ASN A 107 -15.75 5.57 5.74
N LYS A 108 -16.41 5.38 4.59
CA LYS A 108 -16.78 6.48 3.68
C LYS A 108 -17.55 7.61 4.37
N LYS A 109 -18.48 7.28 5.30
CA LYS A 109 -19.29 8.25 6.02
C LYS A 109 -18.45 9.11 6.97
N GLN A 110 -17.48 8.49 7.65
CA GLN A 110 -16.54 9.20 8.53
C GLN A 110 -15.62 10.12 7.71
N GLN A 111 -15.12 9.67 6.58
CA GLN A 111 -14.32 10.50 5.69
C GLN A 111 -15.14 11.66 5.10
N GLN A 112 -16.40 11.43 4.73
CA GLN A 112 -17.31 12.48 4.22
C GLN A 112 -17.58 13.56 5.26
N SER A 113 -17.65 13.25 6.55
CA SER A 113 -17.91 14.23 7.60
C SER A 113 -16.81 15.30 7.75
N LEU A 114 -15.62 15.07 7.17
CA LEU A 114 -14.52 16.04 7.16
C LEU A 114 -14.60 17.03 6.00
N LEU A 115 -15.37 16.71 4.93
CA LEU A 115 -15.32 17.47 3.67
C LEU A 115 -15.72 18.93 3.83
N GLU A 116 -16.80 19.21 4.53
CA GLU A 116 -17.29 20.59 4.75
C GLU A 116 -16.19 21.48 5.35
N PHE A 117 -15.49 20.99 6.36
CA PHE A 117 -14.46 21.73 7.09
C PHE A 117 -13.12 21.83 6.36
N ILE A 118 -12.90 20.92 5.42
CA ILE A 118 -11.75 20.95 4.49
C ILE A 118 -12.03 21.96 3.36
N GLU A 119 -13.28 22.03 2.89
CA GLU A 119 -13.69 22.91 1.79
C GLU A 119 -13.73 24.39 2.19
N ASP A 120 -14.20 24.68 3.40
CA ASP A 120 -14.24 26.05 3.93
C ASP A 120 -12.91 26.53 4.54
N GLY A 121 -11.90 25.64 4.59
CA GLY A 121 -10.55 25.94 5.05
C GLY A 121 -10.38 26.05 6.56
N ARG A 122 -11.41 25.75 7.36
CA ARG A 122 -11.32 25.73 8.84
C ARG A 122 -10.37 24.64 9.33
N ILE A 123 -10.28 23.52 8.62
CA ILE A 123 -9.34 22.43 8.87
C ILE A 123 -8.39 22.29 7.69
N THR A 124 -7.09 22.23 7.96
CA THR A 124 -6.12 21.72 7.01
C THR A 124 -5.86 20.25 7.35
N LEU A 125 -6.19 19.35 6.43
CA LEU A 125 -6.02 17.91 6.62
C LEU A 125 -4.64 17.45 6.16
N ILE A 126 -3.93 16.70 7.03
CA ILE A 126 -2.85 15.81 6.63
C ILE A 126 -3.27 14.41 7.03
N ALA A 127 -3.68 13.60 6.07
CA ALA A 127 -3.99 12.19 6.31
C ALA A 127 -2.77 11.31 6.05
N SER A 128 -2.60 10.23 6.81
CA SER A 128 -1.57 9.22 6.53
C SER A 128 -2.18 7.84 6.33
N THR A 129 -1.52 7.04 5.50
CA THR A 129 -1.88 5.65 5.23
C THR A 129 -0.65 4.83 4.87
N THR A 130 -0.68 3.53 5.18
CA THR A 130 0.29 2.55 4.68
C THR A 130 -0.16 1.92 3.37
N GLU A 131 -1.41 2.13 2.95
CA GLU A 131 -1.99 1.61 1.74
C GLU A 131 -1.95 2.62 0.59
N ASN A 132 -2.20 2.16 -0.63
CA ASN A 132 -2.32 3.07 -1.78
C ASN A 132 -3.57 3.96 -1.63
N PRO A 133 -3.41 5.30 -1.52
CA PRO A 133 -4.48 6.23 -1.21
C PRO A 133 -5.60 6.24 -2.27
N TYR A 134 -5.30 5.89 -3.50
CA TYR A 134 -6.30 5.85 -4.59
C TYR A 134 -7.34 4.74 -4.40
N PHE A 135 -7.10 3.77 -3.52
CA PHE A 135 -8.05 2.69 -3.21
C PHE A 135 -8.76 2.86 -1.87
N CYS A 136 -8.14 3.56 -0.90
CA CYS A 136 -8.66 3.62 0.46
C CYS A 136 -9.19 5.01 0.88
N VAL A 137 -8.80 6.08 0.16
CA VAL A 137 -9.26 7.43 0.48
C VAL A 137 -10.46 7.80 -0.39
N PHE A 138 -11.47 8.41 0.23
CA PHE A 138 -12.66 8.87 -0.48
C PHE A 138 -12.28 9.89 -1.57
N GLY A 139 -12.78 9.67 -2.80
CA GLY A 139 -12.38 10.42 -3.99
C GLY A 139 -12.52 11.95 -3.86
N ALA A 140 -13.52 12.43 -3.09
CA ALA A 140 -13.69 13.86 -2.87
C ALA A 140 -12.60 14.47 -1.97
N ILE A 141 -12.06 13.73 -1.01
CA ILE A 141 -10.88 14.16 -0.22
C ILE A 141 -9.63 14.10 -1.11
N LEU A 142 -9.48 13.03 -1.87
CA LEU A 142 -8.33 12.84 -2.75
C LEU A 142 -8.19 13.96 -3.79
N SER A 143 -9.32 14.38 -4.41
CA SER A 143 -9.33 15.47 -5.41
C SER A 143 -8.97 16.85 -4.85
N ARG A 144 -9.04 17.02 -3.51
CA ARG A 144 -8.73 18.26 -2.78
C ARG A 144 -7.41 18.20 -2.03
N SER A 145 -6.65 17.14 -2.21
CA SER A 145 -5.41 16.88 -1.48
C SER A 145 -4.25 16.62 -2.41
N THR A 146 -3.05 17.03 -2.00
CA THR A 146 -1.81 16.67 -2.68
C THR A 146 -1.25 15.40 -2.05
N VAL A 147 -0.96 14.40 -2.86
CA VAL A 147 -0.46 13.09 -2.41
C VAL A 147 1.07 13.09 -2.41
N PHE A 148 1.68 12.68 -1.30
CA PHE A 148 3.12 12.54 -1.15
C PHE A 148 3.48 11.11 -0.75
N GLU A 149 4.38 10.50 -1.51
CA GLU A 149 4.93 9.19 -1.21
C GLU A 149 6.10 9.30 -0.22
N PHE A 150 6.03 8.56 0.88
CA PHE A 150 7.13 8.35 1.81
C PHE A 150 7.77 6.99 1.54
N LYS A 151 9.01 7.00 1.09
CA LYS A 151 9.75 5.78 0.76
C LYS A 151 10.41 5.17 2.00
N PRO A 152 10.68 3.84 2.00
CA PRO A 152 11.51 3.22 3.03
C PRO A 152 12.83 3.97 3.17
N VAL A 153 13.29 4.15 4.41
CA VAL A 153 14.57 4.80 4.68
C VAL A 153 15.68 3.79 4.47
N THR A 154 16.64 4.11 3.62
CA THR A 154 17.78 3.20 3.39
C THR A 154 18.66 3.07 4.65
N PRO A 155 19.36 1.93 4.84
CA PRO A 155 20.24 1.74 5.99
C PRO A 155 21.23 2.91 6.18
N LYS A 156 21.84 3.39 5.10
CA LYS A 156 22.80 4.51 5.14
C LYS A 156 22.14 5.82 5.57
N GLU A 157 20.88 6.05 5.20
CA GLU A 157 20.14 7.24 5.63
C GLU A 157 19.67 7.14 7.09
N ALA A 158 19.48 5.94 7.64
CA ALA A 158 19.11 5.73 9.03
C ALA A 158 20.27 5.91 10.02
N GLU A 159 21.53 5.70 9.59
CA GLU A 159 22.72 5.81 10.45
C GLU A 159 22.82 7.11 11.27
N PRO A 160 22.58 8.31 10.70
CA PRO A 160 22.60 9.55 11.46
C PRO A 160 21.57 9.61 12.60
N ALA A 161 20.39 9.00 12.41
CA ALA A 161 19.38 8.94 13.46
C ALA A 161 19.78 7.98 14.59
N VAL A 162 20.39 6.85 14.25
CA VAL A 162 20.93 5.87 15.21
C VAL A 162 22.05 6.51 16.05
N LEU A 163 23.01 7.18 15.42
CA LEU A 163 24.08 7.88 16.12
C LEU A 163 23.56 8.99 17.03
N ARG A 164 22.64 9.81 16.56
CA ARG A 164 22.01 10.86 17.35
C ARG A 164 21.29 10.29 18.57
N ALA A 165 20.64 9.15 18.44
CA ALA A 165 19.96 8.48 19.54
C ALA A 165 20.94 8.02 20.63
N PHE A 166 22.06 7.39 20.27
CA PHE A 166 23.10 7.02 21.23
C PHE A 166 23.67 8.23 21.96
N ASN A 167 23.98 9.31 21.25
CA ASN A 167 24.51 10.53 21.84
C ASN A 167 23.54 11.15 22.85
N ILE A 168 22.26 11.27 22.51
CA ILE A 168 21.24 11.84 23.41
C ILE A 168 21.07 10.99 24.67
N LEU A 169 21.07 9.66 24.54
CA LEU A 169 20.96 8.78 25.70
C LEU A 169 22.20 8.87 26.59
N ALA A 170 23.41 8.92 26.01
CA ALA A 170 24.67 9.02 26.73
C ALA A 170 24.79 10.36 27.46
N GLU A 171 24.40 11.47 26.84
CA GLU A 171 24.36 12.80 27.48
C GLU A 171 23.45 12.81 28.71
N ARG A 172 22.32 12.14 28.68
CA ARG A 172 21.40 12.02 29.84
C ARG A 172 22.00 11.30 31.01
N GLU A 173 22.79 10.26 30.75
CA GLU A 173 23.44 9.46 31.77
C GLU A 173 24.78 10.09 32.20
N GLY A 174 25.21 11.20 31.58
CA GLY A 174 26.52 11.80 31.80
C GLY A 174 27.70 10.88 31.42
N LYS A 175 27.47 10.01 30.43
CA LYS A 175 28.39 8.98 29.95
C LYS A 175 28.74 9.19 28.48
N THR A 176 29.84 8.55 28.03
CA THR A 176 30.23 8.57 26.62
C THR A 176 29.96 7.21 25.98
N PRO A 177 29.20 7.15 24.84
CA PRO A 177 28.95 5.88 24.16
C PRO A 177 30.23 5.43 23.43
N GLU A 178 30.69 4.23 23.72
CA GLU A 178 31.75 3.53 22.98
C GLU A 178 31.13 2.39 22.18
N LEU A 179 30.96 2.63 20.88
CA LEU A 179 30.33 1.68 19.96
C LEU A 179 31.38 0.88 19.22
N GLU A 180 31.32 -0.45 19.28
CA GLU A 180 32.18 -1.28 18.43
C GLU A 180 31.92 -1.00 16.94
N PRO A 181 32.95 -1.12 16.08
CA PRO A 181 32.77 -0.98 14.63
C PRO A 181 31.70 -1.91 14.07
N GLY A 182 30.77 -1.36 13.31
CA GLY A 182 29.69 -2.12 12.72
C GLY A 182 28.35 -2.12 13.49
N VAL A 183 28.32 -1.64 14.75
CA VAL A 183 27.07 -1.57 15.55
C VAL A 183 26.01 -0.71 14.87
N VAL A 184 26.36 0.52 14.47
CA VAL A 184 25.43 1.45 13.80
C VAL A 184 24.92 0.87 12.50
N GLN A 185 25.81 0.33 11.67
CA GLN A 185 25.45 -0.30 10.40
C GLN A 185 24.51 -1.50 10.62
N ARG A 186 24.80 -2.33 11.62
CA ARG A 186 23.96 -3.51 11.94
C ARG A 186 22.53 -3.11 12.33
N ILE A 187 22.40 -2.10 13.22
CA ILE A 187 21.09 -1.59 13.63
C ILE A 187 20.35 -0.99 12.43
N SER A 188 21.02 -0.16 11.63
CA SER A 188 20.43 0.49 10.46
C SER A 188 19.98 -0.51 9.38
N GLN A 189 20.76 -1.58 9.16
CA GLN A 189 20.39 -2.67 8.24
C GLN A 189 19.20 -3.46 8.73
N SER A 190 19.06 -3.66 10.04
CA SER A 190 17.99 -4.47 10.62
C SER A 190 16.64 -3.75 10.74
N CYS A 191 16.59 -2.44 10.52
CA CYS A 191 15.36 -1.66 10.68
C CYS A 191 14.36 -1.83 9.52
N GLY A 192 14.79 -2.36 8.37
CA GLY A 192 13.91 -2.57 7.21
C GLY A 192 13.22 -1.28 6.71
N GLY A 193 13.88 -0.12 6.83
CA GLY A 193 13.34 1.17 6.44
C GLY A 193 12.45 1.88 7.48
N ASP A 194 12.19 1.25 8.63
CA ASP A 194 11.44 1.82 9.76
C ASP A 194 12.39 2.37 10.83
N VAL A 195 12.62 3.68 10.80
CA VAL A 195 13.56 4.36 11.74
C VAL A 195 13.13 4.19 13.21
N ARG A 196 11.82 4.11 13.50
CA ARG A 196 11.32 3.90 14.88
C ARG A 196 11.87 2.61 15.48
N LYS A 197 12.00 1.58 14.66
CA LYS A 197 12.54 0.29 15.07
C LYS A 197 14.04 0.35 15.35
N ALA A 198 14.78 1.09 14.52
CA ALA A 198 16.19 1.35 14.80
C ALA A 198 16.37 2.05 16.15
N LEU A 199 15.54 3.05 16.46
CA LEU A 199 15.59 3.79 17.71
C LEU A 199 15.20 2.92 18.93
N ASN A 200 14.21 2.03 18.79
CA ASN A 200 13.87 1.07 19.84
C ASN A 200 15.02 0.07 20.10
N ALA A 201 15.72 -0.35 19.05
CA ALA A 201 16.90 -1.21 19.20
C ALA A 201 18.03 -0.47 19.93
N VAL A 202 18.24 0.82 19.63
CA VAL A 202 19.20 1.67 20.35
C VAL A 202 18.83 1.77 21.84
N GLU A 203 17.57 2.04 22.17
CA GLU A 203 17.10 2.16 23.56
C GLU A 203 17.33 0.86 24.34
N LEU A 204 17.05 -0.28 23.73
CA LEU A 204 17.27 -1.60 24.35
C LEU A 204 18.77 -1.89 24.54
N LEU A 205 19.58 -1.63 23.52
CA LEU A 205 21.05 -1.82 23.62
C LEU A 205 21.68 -0.91 24.65
N PHE A 206 21.23 0.33 24.71
CA PHE A 206 21.70 1.29 25.70
C PHE A 206 21.37 0.84 27.12
N SER A 207 20.15 0.34 27.36
CA SER A 207 19.71 -0.18 28.66
C SER A 207 20.49 -1.45 29.10
N ALA A 208 20.99 -2.22 28.13
CA ALA A 208 21.76 -3.44 28.36
C ALA A 208 23.29 -3.23 28.30
N ALA A 209 23.73 -2.01 28.01
CA ALA A 209 25.15 -1.69 27.82
C ALA A 209 26.02 -1.93 29.07
N ARG A 210 27.24 -2.39 28.87
CA ARG A 210 28.21 -2.55 29.96
C ARG A 210 28.83 -1.19 30.28
N THR A 211 28.93 -0.88 31.57
CA THR A 211 29.58 0.32 32.04
C THR A 211 31.04 0.03 32.33
N ASP A 212 31.95 0.78 31.73
CA ASP A 212 33.38 0.79 32.06
C ASP A 212 33.81 2.23 32.37
N GLY A 213 33.88 2.56 33.66
CA GLY A 213 34.06 3.94 34.13
C GLY A 213 32.94 4.86 33.61
N ASP A 214 33.34 5.94 32.93
CA ASP A 214 32.38 6.90 32.31
C ASP A 214 31.95 6.49 30.91
N LYS A 215 32.34 5.28 30.46
CA LYS A 215 32.01 4.78 29.12
C LYS A 215 30.89 3.75 29.16
N LEU A 216 30.04 3.81 28.17
CA LEU A 216 29.03 2.79 27.87
C LEU A 216 29.48 2.00 26.64
N VAL A 217 29.93 0.78 26.88
CA VAL A 217 30.42 -0.11 25.81
C VAL A 217 29.28 -0.93 25.23
N ILE A 218 29.10 -0.80 23.93
CA ILE A 218 28.06 -1.54 23.15
C ILE A 218 28.77 -2.39 22.12
N SER A 219 28.68 -3.70 22.31
CA SER A 219 29.31 -4.67 21.42
C SER A 219 28.50 -4.96 20.15
N LEU A 220 29.18 -5.38 19.10
CA LEU A 220 28.55 -5.83 17.87
C LEU A 220 27.70 -7.10 18.11
N ASP A 221 28.08 -7.92 19.06
CA ASP A 221 27.37 -9.18 19.38
C ASP A 221 26.05 -8.91 20.09
N ASP A 222 26.02 -7.93 21.01
CA ASP A 222 24.78 -7.45 21.59
C ASP A 222 23.84 -6.87 20.52
N ALA A 223 24.41 -6.07 19.60
CA ALA A 223 23.66 -5.52 18.46
C ALA A 223 23.08 -6.62 17.55
N LYS A 224 23.84 -7.68 17.26
CA LYS A 224 23.34 -8.84 16.52
C LYS A 224 22.20 -9.54 17.26
N THR A 225 22.35 -9.76 18.57
CA THR A 225 21.35 -10.44 19.39
C THR A 225 20.02 -9.68 19.42
N VAL A 226 20.06 -8.35 19.63
CA VAL A 226 18.88 -7.48 19.63
C VAL A 226 18.24 -7.40 18.25
N THR A 227 19.05 -7.41 17.20
CA THR A 227 18.56 -7.26 15.82
C THR A 227 18.20 -8.59 15.14
N GLN A 228 18.68 -9.77 15.61
CA GLN A 228 18.37 -11.06 15.01
C GLN A 228 16.86 -11.39 15.02
N ARG A 229 16.18 -11.14 16.12
CA ARG A 229 14.71 -11.30 16.18
C ARG A 229 13.96 -10.31 15.30
N SER A 230 14.60 -9.18 15.00
CA SER A 230 14.07 -8.15 14.11
C SER A 230 14.29 -8.53 12.63
N ALA A 231 15.47 -9.05 12.27
CA ALA A 231 15.82 -9.37 10.88
C ALA A 231 14.92 -10.46 10.26
N MET A 232 14.55 -11.51 11.00
CA MET A 232 13.59 -12.52 10.53
C MET A 232 12.19 -11.98 10.23
N ARG A 233 11.79 -10.87 10.89
CA ARG A 233 10.50 -10.19 10.64
C ARG A 233 10.61 -9.01 9.68
N TYR A 234 11.81 -8.60 9.25
CA TYR A 234 12.10 -7.29 8.67
C TYR A 234 12.52 -7.27 7.21
N ASP A 235 12.69 -8.41 6.58
CA ASP A 235 12.86 -8.46 5.12
C ASP A 235 11.56 -8.17 4.34
N ARG A 236 10.52 -7.75 5.08
CA ARG A 236 9.16 -7.56 4.56
C ARG A 236 8.98 -6.33 3.67
N ASP A 237 9.84 -5.32 3.77
CA ASP A 237 9.72 -4.05 3.06
C ASP A 237 11.00 -3.64 2.31
N GLY A 238 12.00 -4.54 2.18
CA GLY A 238 13.25 -4.33 1.44
C GLY A 238 13.16 -4.80 -0.02
N ASP A 239 14.14 -4.40 -0.83
CA ASP A 239 14.24 -4.83 -2.24
C ASP A 239 14.23 -6.37 -2.37
N GLU A 240 14.88 -7.10 -1.45
CA GLU A 240 14.88 -8.57 -1.39
C GLU A 240 13.49 -9.18 -1.16
N HIS A 241 12.62 -8.48 -0.42
CA HIS A 241 11.24 -8.92 -0.22
C HIS A 241 10.43 -8.81 -1.52
N TYR A 242 10.53 -7.67 -2.22
CA TYR A 242 9.89 -7.50 -3.52
C TYR A 242 10.46 -8.46 -4.57
N ASP A 243 11.76 -8.76 -4.48
CA ASP A 243 12.41 -9.76 -5.31
C ASP A 243 11.88 -11.17 -5.02
N ALA A 244 11.67 -11.52 -3.74
CA ALA A 244 11.06 -12.80 -3.37
C ALA A 244 9.61 -12.95 -3.86
N LEU A 245 8.79 -11.89 -3.74
CA LEU A 245 7.42 -11.86 -4.31
C LEU A 245 7.44 -12.01 -5.83
N SER A 246 8.36 -11.30 -6.50
CA SER A 246 8.54 -11.39 -7.95
C SER A 246 9.04 -12.77 -8.38
N ALA A 247 9.97 -13.35 -7.63
CA ALA A 247 10.50 -14.69 -7.89
C ALA A 247 9.44 -15.77 -7.69
N LEU A 248 8.59 -15.65 -6.64
CA LEU A 248 7.43 -16.53 -6.44
C LEU A 248 6.52 -16.54 -7.69
N MET A 249 6.10 -15.36 -8.15
CA MET A 249 5.24 -15.22 -9.33
C MET A 249 5.88 -15.82 -10.59
N LYS A 250 7.17 -15.53 -10.82
CA LYS A 250 7.91 -16.04 -11.99
C LYS A 250 8.11 -17.55 -11.93
N SER A 251 8.32 -18.12 -10.75
CA SER A 251 8.42 -19.58 -10.56
C SER A 251 7.08 -20.28 -10.83
N LEU A 252 5.97 -19.72 -10.35
CA LEU A 252 4.61 -20.21 -10.66
C LEU A 252 4.34 -20.18 -12.17
N ARG A 253 4.65 -19.05 -12.82
CA ARG A 253 4.53 -18.88 -14.27
C ARG A 253 5.41 -19.86 -15.05
N GLY A 254 6.64 -20.07 -14.57
CA GLY A 254 7.60 -21.00 -15.15
C GLY A 254 7.36 -22.47 -14.83
N SER A 255 6.31 -22.78 -14.04
CA SER A 255 5.97 -24.16 -13.62
C SER A 255 7.06 -24.87 -12.82
N ASP A 256 7.85 -24.09 -12.05
CA ASP A 256 8.83 -24.62 -11.11
C ASP A 256 8.25 -24.64 -9.69
N ALA A 257 7.72 -25.79 -9.29
CA ALA A 257 7.07 -25.94 -7.99
C ALA A 257 8.08 -25.86 -6.82
N ASP A 258 9.29 -26.35 -6.99
CA ASP A 258 10.31 -26.34 -5.94
C ASP A 258 10.82 -24.94 -5.68
N ALA A 259 11.12 -24.17 -6.72
CA ALA A 259 11.47 -22.76 -6.59
C ALA A 259 10.32 -21.93 -5.99
N ALA A 260 9.08 -22.15 -6.42
CA ALA A 260 7.90 -21.46 -5.89
C ALA A 260 7.71 -21.75 -4.39
N LEU A 261 7.85 -23.01 -3.96
CA LEU A 261 7.80 -23.39 -2.54
C LEU A 261 8.92 -22.73 -1.72
N HIS A 262 10.14 -22.67 -2.29
CA HIS A 262 11.26 -21.99 -1.62
C HIS A 262 10.97 -20.50 -1.37
N TYR A 263 10.50 -19.77 -2.40
CA TYR A 263 10.17 -18.36 -2.24
C TYR A 263 8.94 -18.14 -1.35
N LEU A 264 7.94 -19.04 -1.39
CA LEU A 264 6.85 -19.03 -0.43
C LEU A 264 7.38 -19.16 1.02
N ALA A 265 8.26 -20.14 1.28
CA ALA A 265 8.84 -20.35 2.60
C ALA A 265 9.59 -19.10 3.09
N ARG A 266 10.40 -18.46 2.24
CA ARG A 266 11.08 -17.19 2.58
C ARG A 266 10.10 -16.09 2.99
N LEU A 267 8.99 -15.92 2.26
CA LEU A 267 7.96 -14.93 2.56
C LEU A 267 7.24 -15.22 3.89
N LEU A 268 6.91 -16.50 4.15
CA LEU A 268 6.25 -16.90 5.39
C LEU A 268 7.16 -16.77 6.61
N GLU A 269 8.44 -17.14 6.50
CA GLU A 269 9.45 -16.91 7.55
C GLU A 269 9.65 -15.42 7.83
N ALA A 270 9.60 -14.56 6.80
CA ALA A 270 9.58 -13.11 6.96
C ALA A 270 8.25 -12.58 7.55
N GLY A 271 7.23 -13.44 7.74
CA GLY A 271 5.92 -13.08 8.30
C GLY A 271 4.99 -12.39 7.31
N ASP A 272 5.28 -12.39 5.99
CA ASP A 272 4.42 -11.80 4.97
C ASP A 272 3.38 -12.79 4.42
N LEU A 273 2.46 -13.18 5.28
CA LEU A 273 1.32 -14.01 4.89
C LEU A 273 0.42 -13.30 3.85
N VAL A 274 0.14 -12.01 4.06
CA VAL A 274 -0.81 -11.26 3.21
C VAL A 274 -0.26 -11.00 1.82
N GLY A 275 1.02 -10.62 1.72
CA GLY A 275 1.69 -10.42 0.43
C GLY A 275 1.76 -11.70 -0.39
N ALA A 276 2.14 -12.82 0.24
CA ALA A 276 2.13 -14.13 -0.39
C ALA A 276 0.73 -14.50 -0.90
N CYS A 277 -0.30 -14.38 -0.07
CA CYS A 277 -1.69 -14.66 -0.44
C CYS A 277 -2.16 -13.83 -1.65
N ARG A 278 -1.87 -12.52 -1.67
CA ARG A 278 -2.21 -11.63 -2.79
C ARG A 278 -1.56 -12.08 -4.09
N ARG A 279 -0.28 -12.47 -4.06
CA ARG A 279 0.45 -12.90 -5.26
C ARG A 279 -0.05 -14.23 -5.78
N ILE A 280 -0.34 -15.17 -4.91
CA ILE A 280 -0.90 -16.48 -5.26
C ILE A 280 -2.28 -16.32 -5.93
N LEU A 281 -3.17 -15.46 -5.39
CA LEU A 281 -4.46 -15.13 -6.01
C LEU A 281 -4.30 -14.44 -7.36
N CYS A 282 -3.33 -13.53 -7.50
CA CYS A 282 -3.05 -12.85 -8.75
C CYS A 282 -2.61 -13.86 -9.82
N SER A 283 -1.67 -14.76 -9.49
CA SER A 283 -1.18 -15.80 -10.41
C SER A 283 -2.27 -16.76 -10.86
N ALA A 284 -3.24 -17.09 -10.02
CA ALA A 284 -4.38 -17.92 -10.39
C ALA A 284 -5.19 -17.32 -11.57
N SER A 285 -5.32 -15.99 -11.63
CA SER A 285 -6.05 -15.30 -12.70
C SER A 285 -5.15 -14.89 -13.85
N GLU A 286 -3.91 -14.47 -13.58
CA GLU A 286 -2.97 -13.93 -14.56
C GLU A 286 -2.30 -15.02 -15.38
N ASP A 287 -1.83 -16.10 -14.71
CA ASP A 287 -0.99 -17.12 -15.34
C ASP A 287 -1.76 -18.41 -15.70
N ILE A 288 -2.79 -18.75 -14.92
CA ILE A 288 -3.63 -19.94 -15.17
C ILE A 288 -4.88 -19.56 -15.95
N GLY A 289 -5.63 -18.58 -15.43
CA GLY A 289 -6.77 -18.00 -16.11
C GLY A 289 -7.73 -19.02 -16.73
N LEU A 290 -7.99 -18.83 -18.01
CA LEU A 290 -8.95 -19.65 -18.76
C LEU A 290 -8.43 -21.04 -19.14
N ALA A 291 -7.14 -21.32 -18.96
CA ALA A 291 -6.61 -22.69 -19.15
C ALA A 291 -7.17 -23.66 -18.12
N TYR A 292 -7.47 -23.18 -16.91
CA TYR A 292 -8.11 -23.97 -15.84
C TYR A 292 -8.96 -23.05 -14.95
N PRO A 293 -10.21 -22.73 -15.34
CA PRO A 293 -11.07 -21.75 -14.62
C PRO A 293 -11.34 -22.09 -13.15
N GLN A 294 -11.19 -23.36 -12.74
CA GLN A 294 -11.31 -23.81 -11.36
C GLN A 294 -10.15 -23.31 -10.47
N ALA A 295 -9.08 -22.79 -11.05
CA ALA A 295 -7.91 -22.32 -10.28
C ALA A 295 -8.29 -21.24 -9.28
N VAL A 296 -9.10 -20.25 -9.68
CA VAL A 296 -9.48 -19.14 -8.82
C VAL A 296 -10.24 -19.60 -7.57
N PRO A 297 -11.34 -20.38 -7.64
CA PRO A 297 -12.04 -20.83 -6.44
C PRO A 297 -11.21 -21.78 -5.57
N ILE A 298 -10.38 -22.65 -6.15
CA ILE A 298 -9.48 -23.53 -5.38
C ILE A 298 -8.47 -22.70 -4.58
N VAL A 299 -7.77 -21.80 -5.26
CA VAL A 299 -6.75 -20.94 -4.62
C VAL A 299 -7.37 -20.01 -3.61
N LYS A 300 -8.59 -19.48 -3.89
CA LYS A 300 -9.32 -18.65 -2.92
C LYS A 300 -9.62 -19.41 -1.64
N ALA A 301 -10.07 -20.66 -1.73
CA ALA A 301 -10.31 -21.51 -0.57
C ALA A 301 -9.03 -21.77 0.25
N CYS A 302 -7.90 -22.05 -0.42
CA CYS A 302 -6.61 -22.20 0.23
C CYS A 302 -6.16 -20.93 0.95
N VAL A 303 -6.30 -19.78 0.29
CA VAL A 303 -5.94 -18.47 0.87
C VAL A 303 -6.83 -18.13 2.07
N ASP A 304 -8.15 -18.36 1.99
CA ASP A 304 -9.05 -18.12 3.13
C ASP A 304 -8.71 -19.01 4.32
N SER A 305 -8.41 -20.29 4.06
CA SER A 305 -7.96 -21.22 5.09
C SER A 305 -6.64 -20.74 5.72
N ALA A 306 -5.68 -20.28 4.92
CA ALA A 306 -4.42 -19.77 5.42
C ALA A 306 -4.60 -18.53 6.31
N LEU A 307 -5.47 -17.60 5.92
CA LEU A 307 -5.75 -16.40 6.69
C LEU A 307 -6.49 -16.69 7.99
N GLN A 308 -7.34 -17.73 8.03
CA GLN A 308 -8.04 -18.18 9.24
C GLN A 308 -7.10 -18.91 10.21
N LEU A 309 -6.22 -19.77 9.70
CA LEU A 309 -5.27 -20.53 10.50
C LEU A 309 -4.15 -19.65 11.07
N GLY A 310 -3.68 -18.67 10.28
CA GLY A 310 -2.50 -17.90 10.65
C GLY A 310 -1.20 -18.70 10.59
N LEU A 311 -0.08 -18.05 10.92
CA LEU A 311 1.23 -18.72 11.00
C LEU A 311 1.38 -19.43 12.36
N PRO A 312 1.99 -20.61 12.38
CA PRO A 312 2.73 -21.27 11.28
C PRO A 312 1.87 -22.20 10.39
N GLU A 313 0.62 -22.49 10.71
CA GLU A 313 -0.22 -23.50 10.03
C GLU A 313 -0.64 -23.05 8.62
N ALA A 314 -0.70 -21.75 8.35
CA ALA A 314 -1.02 -21.17 7.04
C ALA A 314 -0.14 -21.72 5.89
N ARG A 315 1.06 -22.23 6.22
CA ARG A 315 1.96 -22.84 5.24
C ARG A 315 1.36 -24.06 4.50
N LEU A 316 0.45 -24.79 5.16
CA LEU A 316 -0.13 -26.01 4.60
C LEU A 316 -1.04 -25.71 3.39
N PRO A 317 -2.13 -24.95 3.53
CA PRO A 317 -2.99 -24.62 2.39
C PRO A 317 -2.28 -23.78 1.33
N LEU A 318 -1.29 -22.96 1.70
CA LEU A 318 -0.53 -22.18 0.71
C LEU A 318 0.44 -23.04 -0.08
N ALA A 319 1.04 -24.08 0.50
CA ALA A 319 1.85 -25.04 -0.24
C ALA A 319 1.01 -25.81 -1.27
N GLU A 320 -0.20 -26.24 -0.91
CA GLU A 320 -1.13 -26.88 -1.84
C GLU A 320 -1.48 -25.94 -3.01
N ALA A 321 -1.81 -24.67 -2.72
CA ALA A 321 -2.10 -23.68 -3.74
C ALA A 321 -0.93 -23.43 -4.70
N VAL A 322 0.29 -23.34 -4.16
CA VAL A 322 1.52 -23.10 -4.94
C VAL A 322 1.83 -24.30 -5.84
N ILE A 323 1.79 -25.53 -5.31
CA ILE A 323 2.01 -26.75 -6.10
C ILE A 323 0.95 -26.85 -7.20
N PHE A 324 -0.32 -26.64 -6.87
CA PHE A 324 -1.42 -26.67 -7.82
C PHE A 324 -1.19 -25.65 -8.96
N LEU A 325 -0.88 -24.40 -8.63
CA LEU A 325 -0.63 -23.37 -9.64
C LEU A 325 0.62 -23.65 -10.49
N ALA A 326 1.69 -24.15 -9.89
CA ALA A 326 2.89 -24.50 -10.64
C ALA A 326 2.65 -25.62 -11.64
N THR A 327 1.79 -26.59 -11.31
CA THR A 327 1.51 -27.77 -12.15
C THR A 327 0.30 -27.62 -13.09
N ALA A 328 -0.52 -26.58 -12.92
CA ALA A 328 -1.69 -26.32 -13.76
C ALA A 328 -1.29 -25.83 -15.17
N PRO A 329 -2.10 -26.10 -16.21
CA PRO A 329 -1.91 -25.50 -17.53
C PRO A 329 -1.99 -23.98 -17.45
N LYS A 330 -1.27 -23.28 -18.34
CA LYS A 330 -1.11 -21.82 -18.32
C LYS A 330 -1.88 -21.14 -19.44
N SER A 331 -2.45 -19.97 -19.14
CA SER A 331 -2.98 -19.03 -20.14
C SER A 331 -2.95 -17.61 -19.60
N ASN A 332 -2.38 -16.70 -20.35
CA ASN A 332 -2.41 -15.27 -20.10
C ASN A 332 -3.42 -14.53 -21.00
N SER A 333 -4.27 -15.25 -21.73
CA SER A 333 -5.22 -14.67 -22.69
C SER A 333 -6.12 -13.59 -22.07
N GLY A 334 -6.57 -13.81 -20.82
CA GLY A 334 -7.43 -12.88 -20.09
C GLY A 334 -6.74 -11.56 -19.75
N ILE A 335 -5.51 -11.59 -19.24
CA ILE A 335 -4.77 -10.36 -18.90
C ILE A 335 -4.38 -9.59 -20.16
N MET A 336 -3.93 -10.29 -21.21
CA MET A 336 -3.60 -9.63 -22.48
C MET A 336 -4.81 -8.92 -23.08
N ALA A 337 -5.99 -9.53 -23.00
CA ALA A 337 -7.23 -8.96 -23.49
C ALA A 337 -7.65 -7.69 -22.74
N ILE A 338 -7.64 -7.73 -21.40
CA ILE A 338 -8.03 -6.56 -20.60
C ILE A 338 -7.00 -5.43 -20.70
N ASP A 339 -5.71 -5.73 -20.77
CA ASP A 339 -4.67 -4.72 -20.92
C ASP A 339 -4.76 -4.01 -22.26
N ALA A 340 -5.04 -4.73 -23.35
CA ALA A 340 -5.31 -4.14 -24.67
C ALA A 340 -6.53 -3.21 -24.65
N ALA A 341 -7.61 -3.63 -24.00
CA ALA A 341 -8.81 -2.80 -23.87
C ALA A 341 -8.55 -1.55 -23.02
N ILE A 342 -7.81 -1.67 -21.90
CA ILE A 342 -7.40 -0.54 -21.06
C ILE A 342 -6.51 0.43 -21.84
N ALA A 343 -5.61 -0.08 -22.67
CA ALA A 343 -4.73 0.76 -23.50
C ALA A 343 -5.55 1.63 -24.48
N ASP A 344 -6.57 1.08 -25.12
CA ASP A 344 -7.44 1.84 -26.00
C ASP A 344 -8.24 2.91 -25.24
N VAL A 345 -8.80 2.59 -24.07
CA VAL A 345 -9.47 3.58 -23.20
C VAL A 345 -8.52 4.71 -22.80
N ARG A 346 -7.29 4.39 -22.40
CA ARG A 346 -6.27 5.39 -22.03
C ARG A 346 -5.83 6.25 -23.22
N ALA A 347 -5.86 5.69 -24.41
CA ALA A 347 -5.60 6.42 -25.64
C ALA A 347 -6.78 7.29 -26.12
N GLY A 348 -7.85 7.36 -25.34
CA GLY A 348 -9.06 8.11 -25.69
C GLY A 348 -9.92 7.45 -26.76
N LYS A 349 -9.62 6.22 -27.16
CA LYS A 349 -10.45 5.41 -28.07
C LYS A 349 -11.61 4.83 -27.28
N SER A 350 -12.60 5.64 -27.05
CA SER A 350 -13.81 5.32 -26.30
C SER A 350 -14.99 6.03 -26.96
N GLY A 351 -16.18 5.63 -26.63
CA GLY A 351 -17.39 6.27 -27.15
C GLY A 351 -18.63 5.80 -26.39
N PRO A 352 -19.78 6.43 -26.62
CA PRO A 352 -21.01 5.94 -26.05
C PRO A 352 -21.31 4.53 -26.58
N PRO A 353 -21.86 3.65 -25.75
CA PRO A 353 -22.32 2.35 -26.23
C PRO A 353 -23.37 2.54 -27.33
N PRO A 354 -23.50 1.60 -28.28
CA PRO A 354 -24.55 1.62 -29.28
C PRO A 354 -25.95 1.86 -28.65
N ARG A 355 -26.85 2.56 -29.38
CA ARG A 355 -28.16 2.95 -28.84
C ARG A 355 -28.95 1.76 -28.31
N GLU A 356 -28.84 0.63 -28.96
CA GLU A 356 -29.52 -0.61 -28.62
C GLU A 356 -29.09 -1.18 -27.26
N LEU A 357 -27.90 -0.82 -26.77
CA LEU A 357 -27.36 -1.30 -25.52
C LEU A 357 -27.49 -0.30 -24.34
N GLN A 358 -28.03 0.92 -24.64
CA GLN A 358 -28.21 1.92 -23.59
C GLN A 358 -29.46 1.61 -22.76
N ASN A 359 -29.40 1.92 -21.45
CA ASN A 359 -30.59 1.79 -20.60
C ASN A 359 -31.70 2.72 -21.04
N VAL A 360 -32.97 2.24 -20.96
CA VAL A 360 -34.16 3.06 -21.15
C VAL A 360 -34.42 3.83 -19.86
N HIS A 361 -33.89 5.06 -19.76
CA HIS A 361 -34.26 5.95 -18.66
C HIS A 361 -35.52 6.70 -18.95
N ALA A 362 -36.43 6.80 -17.96
CA ALA A 362 -37.73 7.45 -18.07
C ALA A 362 -37.68 8.98 -18.17
N ASP A 363 -36.50 9.61 -18.16
CA ASP A 363 -36.27 11.02 -17.84
C ASP A 363 -36.36 11.94 -19.07
N GLY A 364 -36.70 11.44 -20.24
CA GLY A 364 -36.80 12.23 -21.46
C GLY A 364 -38.18 12.12 -22.12
N THR A 365 -38.98 13.15 -22.03
CA THR A 365 -40.12 13.34 -22.92
C THR A 365 -39.62 13.54 -24.36
N GLY A 366 -39.65 12.49 -25.17
CA GLY A 366 -39.29 12.56 -26.61
C GLY A 366 -38.35 11.47 -27.15
N PHE A 367 -37.91 10.54 -26.34
CA PHE A 367 -37.13 9.39 -26.83
C PHE A 367 -38.07 8.20 -27.16
N GLU A 368 -37.95 7.68 -28.39
CA GLU A 368 -38.59 6.42 -28.76
C GLU A 368 -38.06 5.30 -27.86
N ARG A 369 -38.97 4.58 -27.21
CA ARG A 369 -38.64 3.52 -26.22
C ARG A 369 -38.11 2.25 -26.87
N GLU A 370 -38.27 2.06 -28.16
CA GLU A 370 -37.76 0.90 -28.90
C GLU A 370 -36.30 1.13 -29.27
N GLN A 371 -35.40 0.40 -28.59
CA GLN A 371 -33.94 0.51 -28.79
C GLN A 371 -33.43 -0.45 -29.87
N GLY A 372 -34.24 -1.36 -30.39
CA GLY A 372 -33.85 -2.34 -31.39
C GLY A 372 -32.92 -3.46 -30.84
N TYR A 373 -32.78 -3.58 -29.51
CA TYR A 373 -31.97 -4.65 -28.92
C TYR A 373 -32.52 -6.02 -29.21
N LYS A 374 -31.71 -6.86 -29.82
CA LYS A 374 -32.06 -8.26 -30.10
C LYS A 374 -31.61 -9.12 -28.92
N TYR A 375 -32.59 -9.67 -28.18
CA TYR A 375 -32.29 -10.49 -27.00
C TYR A 375 -31.78 -11.88 -27.43
N PRO A 376 -30.50 -12.23 -27.18
CA PRO A 376 -29.88 -13.44 -27.73
C PRO A 376 -30.59 -14.74 -27.34
N HIS A 377 -31.19 -14.83 -26.13
CA HIS A 377 -31.93 -16.03 -25.71
C HIS A 377 -33.18 -16.32 -26.50
N SER A 378 -33.69 -15.37 -27.30
CA SER A 378 -34.80 -15.57 -28.20
C SER A 378 -34.39 -16.14 -29.57
N TYR A 379 -33.10 -16.38 -29.78
CA TYR A 379 -32.55 -16.89 -31.04
C TYR A 379 -31.89 -18.24 -30.87
N PRO A 380 -31.75 -19.04 -31.96
CA PRO A 380 -31.07 -20.33 -31.92
C PRO A 380 -29.65 -20.19 -31.35
N ASN A 381 -29.23 -21.19 -30.56
CA ASN A 381 -27.94 -21.21 -29.87
C ASN A 381 -27.69 -20.00 -28.98
N HIS A 382 -28.74 -19.26 -28.59
CA HIS A 382 -28.63 -18.05 -27.77
C HIS A 382 -27.67 -17.00 -28.37
N TRP A 383 -27.62 -16.90 -29.68
CA TRP A 383 -26.76 -15.97 -30.40
C TRP A 383 -27.48 -15.27 -31.54
N VAL A 384 -27.20 -13.97 -31.71
CA VAL A 384 -27.69 -13.15 -32.80
C VAL A 384 -26.64 -12.10 -33.16
N ARG A 385 -26.46 -11.85 -34.43
CA ARG A 385 -25.54 -10.85 -34.94
C ARG A 385 -26.08 -9.45 -34.68
N GLN A 386 -25.38 -8.67 -33.81
CA GLN A 386 -25.65 -7.26 -33.59
C GLN A 386 -24.34 -6.57 -33.13
N GLN A 387 -24.32 -5.25 -33.14
CA GLN A 387 -23.16 -4.49 -32.71
C GLN A 387 -23.18 -4.33 -31.19
N TYR A 388 -22.03 -4.62 -30.54
CA TYR A 388 -21.83 -4.45 -29.09
C TYR A 388 -20.81 -3.38 -28.78
N GLN A 389 -19.83 -3.15 -29.67
CA GLN A 389 -18.78 -2.15 -29.47
C GLN A 389 -19.26 -0.76 -29.88
N PRO A 390 -18.77 0.32 -29.21
CA PRO A 390 -18.92 1.69 -29.69
C PRO A 390 -18.43 1.84 -31.14
N ASP A 391 -18.98 2.80 -31.86
CA ASP A 391 -18.59 3.03 -33.26
C ASP A 391 -17.08 3.31 -33.42
N ALA A 392 -16.48 4.01 -32.47
CA ALA A 392 -15.04 4.29 -32.44
C ALA A 392 -14.17 3.03 -32.26
N LEU A 393 -14.75 1.92 -31.80
CA LEU A 393 -14.07 0.64 -31.55
C LEU A 393 -14.58 -0.48 -32.44
N ARG A 394 -15.36 -0.14 -33.50
CA ARG A 394 -15.91 -1.14 -34.42
C ARG A 394 -14.80 -1.95 -35.08
N GLY A 395 -14.79 -3.26 -34.79
CA GLY A 395 -13.75 -4.19 -35.27
C GLY A 395 -12.52 -4.28 -34.38
N ALA A 396 -12.47 -3.59 -33.24
CA ALA A 396 -11.42 -3.84 -32.25
C ALA A 396 -11.50 -5.29 -31.73
N HIS A 397 -10.36 -5.93 -31.60
CA HIS A 397 -10.22 -7.30 -31.14
C HIS A 397 -9.27 -7.35 -29.97
N TYR A 398 -9.71 -7.87 -28.83
CA TYR A 398 -8.94 -7.90 -27.59
C TYR A 398 -8.62 -9.31 -27.10
N TYR A 399 -9.55 -10.25 -27.30
CA TYR A 399 -9.42 -11.60 -26.75
C TYR A 399 -9.13 -12.62 -27.83
N ASP A 400 -7.93 -13.21 -27.74
CA ASP A 400 -7.52 -14.37 -28.53
C ASP A 400 -7.54 -15.60 -27.63
N PHE A 401 -8.11 -16.69 -28.15
CA PHE A 401 -8.14 -17.96 -27.44
C PHE A 401 -6.72 -18.55 -27.31
N GLY A 402 -6.32 -18.87 -26.09
CA GLY A 402 -5.06 -19.56 -25.84
C GLY A 402 -5.02 -20.97 -26.42
N ASP A 403 -3.82 -21.52 -26.59
CA ASP A 403 -3.61 -22.86 -27.22
C ASP A 403 -4.00 -24.03 -26.32
N ASN A 404 -4.47 -23.78 -25.10
CA ASN A 404 -4.84 -24.83 -24.17
C ASN A 404 -6.18 -25.49 -24.55
N LYS A 405 -6.40 -26.70 -24.03
CA LYS A 405 -7.55 -27.54 -24.37
C LYS A 405 -8.92 -26.87 -24.16
N ILE A 406 -9.06 -26.09 -23.07
CA ILE A 406 -10.34 -25.50 -22.68
C ILE A 406 -10.69 -24.33 -23.61
N GLU A 407 -9.75 -23.44 -23.85
CA GLU A 407 -9.98 -22.29 -24.73
C GLU A 407 -10.16 -22.73 -26.20
N GLN A 408 -9.44 -23.74 -26.65
CA GLN A 408 -9.61 -24.26 -28.01
C GLN A 408 -10.97 -24.97 -28.19
N ALA A 409 -11.48 -25.64 -27.15
CA ALA A 409 -12.84 -26.20 -27.19
C ALA A 409 -13.90 -25.08 -27.26
N ALA A 410 -13.75 -24.01 -26.50
CA ALA A 410 -14.61 -22.84 -26.56
C ALA A 410 -14.56 -22.13 -27.92
N LYS A 411 -13.34 -21.98 -28.49
CA LYS A 411 -13.14 -21.43 -29.84
C LYS A 411 -13.92 -22.23 -30.87
N LYS A 412 -13.75 -23.55 -30.90
CA LYS A 412 -14.43 -24.43 -31.82
C LYS A 412 -15.95 -24.29 -31.72
N TYR A 413 -16.50 -24.28 -30.51
CA TYR A 413 -17.92 -24.10 -30.26
C TYR A 413 -18.45 -22.78 -30.87
N TRP A 414 -17.77 -21.66 -30.64
CA TRP A 414 -18.21 -20.37 -31.17
C TRP A 414 -17.97 -20.22 -32.68
N ASP A 415 -16.91 -20.81 -33.22
CA ASP A 415 -16.68 -20.79 -34.67
C ASP A 415 -17.78 -21.56 -35.44
N GLU A 416 -18.35 -22.60 -34.83
CA GLU A 416 -19.50 -23.31 -35.40
C GLU A 416 -20.80 -22.50 -35.37
N ILE A 417 -21.02 -21.72 -34.30
CA ILE A 417 -22.26 -20.91 -34.12
C ILE A 417 -22.23 -19.62 -34.93
N LYS A 418 -21.08 -18.97 -35.06
CA LYS A 418 -20.90 -17.67 -35.68
C LYS A 418 -20.69 -17.73 -37.20
N LYS A 419 -20.67 -18.93 -37.76
CA LYS A 419 -20.68 -19.11 -39.22
C LYS A 419 -21.97 -18.56 -39.81
#